data_1496766aa93b15cf6c59e6e5566ea5ec
#
_entry.id   1496766aa93b15cf6c59e6e5566ea5ec
#
_cell.length_a   1.000
_cell.length_b   1.000
_cell.length_c   1.000
_cell.angle_alpha   90.00
_cell.angle_beta   90.00
_cell.angle_gamma   90.00
#
_symmetry.space_group_name_H-M   'P 1'
#
loop_
_entity.id
_entity.type
_entity.pdbx_description
1 polymer ?
#
loop_
_entity_poly.entity_id
_entity_poly.type
_entity_poly.pdbx_seq_one_letter_code
_entity_poly.pdbx_strand_id
1 'polypeptide(L)'
;MSSENTAIIPIVMPKWGLSMTEGTLNEWLVEVGDTIEVGQAIMDVETDKIASMVEAPDAGLLRRKVAEEGELYDVKALLGVLADDLVSEEEIDAYIEQFESTVGDEEEEVEEALRSQYIELSTGTIRYVHRDGEGTPLLFIHGFGGDLDNWLFNLEVSANPVYALDLPGHGQSTKALNGDPIECLSQTISEFVSAKNISQCHLVGHSMGGLLAAKFAIENPSLAVSLTLLSPAGLTSKINEDYLVKFSEADSRKAMKTTVSLLFADQSLVNRSMVDDLLKYKRLDGVEEALHTLREAMSNNGQQTINLVEQLQNLVLPITVIWGQQDQIVPFTPEVEDLSLGTHIRIELLPDVGHMPQMEAVDKVNEVLKQLS
;
A
#
# COMPACT_ATOMS: atom_id res chain seq x y z
N MET A 1 -7.08 -3.31 39.07
CA MET A 1 -7.95 -4.13 38.25
C MET A 1 -9.07 -3.23 37.73
N SER A 2 -8.83 -2.47 36.69
CA SER A 2 -9.85 -1.71 35.99
C SER A 2 -10.64 -2.67 35.13
N SER A 3 -11.94 -2.79 35.38
CA SER A 3 -12.85 -3.46 34.45
C SER A 3 -12.86 -2.63 33.17
N GLU A 4 -12.23 -3.12 32.10
CA GLU A 4 -12.49 -2.63 30.76
C GLU A 4 -13.99 -2.69 30.53
N ASN A 5 -14.60 -1.55 30.29
CA ASN A 5 -16.03 -1.45 30.02
C ASN A 5 -16.25 -1.87 28.57
N THR A 6 -16.35 -3.18 28.33
CA THR A 6 -16.52 -3.82 27.01
C THR A 6 -17.82 -3.43 26.29
N ALA A 7 -18.63 -2.53 26.85
CA ALA A 7 -19.91 -2.08 26.32
C ALA A 7 -19.80 -0.81 25.46
N ILE A 8 -18.65 -0.13 25.45
CA ILE A 8 -18.41 1.11 24.66
C ILE A 8 -17.24 0.88 23.72
N ILE A 9 -17.48 1.12 22.42
CA ILE A 9 -16.51 0.91 21.35
C ILE A 9 -16.21 2.27 20.69
N PRO A 10 -14.96 2.74 20.68
CA PRO A 10 -14.60 4.00 20.04
C PRO A 10 -14.56 3.86 18.51
N ILE A 11 -15.04 4.87 17.81
CA ILE A 11 -14.73 5.13 16.41
C ILE A 11 -13.65 6.21 16.40
N VAL A 12 -12.47 5.88 15.88
CA VAL A 12 -11.32 6.80 15.90
C VAL A 12 -10.88 7.19 14.50
N MET A 13 -10.17 8.32 14.39
CA MET A 13 -9.51 8.71 13.15
C MET A 13 -8.53 7.61 12.74
N PRO A 14 -8.74 6.96 11.58
CA PRO A 14 -7.87 5.88 11.15
C PRO A 14 -6.46 6.41 10.83
N LYS A 15 -5.46 5.56 10.98
CA LYS A 15 -4.11 5.82 10.50
C LYS A 15 -3.90 5.10 9.18
N TRP A 16 -3.81 5.85 8.10
CA TRP A 16 -3.50 5.33 6.78
C TRP A 16 -2.07 5.70 6.39
N GLY A 17 -1.10 4.99 6.99
CA GLY A 17 0.32 5.10 6.69
C GLY A 17 1.15 5.90 7.66
N LEU A 18 2.46 5.87 7.38
CA LEU A 18 3.52 6.28 8.29
C LEU A 18 3.56 7.77 8.58
N SER A 19 3.25 8.57 7.57
CA SER A 19 3.35 10.03 7.66
C SER A 19 2.00 10.70 7.94
N MET A 20 0.92 9.92 8.09
CA MET A 20 -0.38 10.49 8.45
C MET A 20 -0.38 10.85 9.93
N THR A 21 -0.41 12.13 10.23
CA THR A 21 -0.55 12.69 11.57
C THR A 21 -1.98 13.16 11.84
N GLU A 22 -2.72 13.48 10.76
CA GLU A 22 -4.06 14.07 10.84
C GLU A 22 -4.88 13.74 9.60
N GLY A 23 -6.21 13.86 9.70
CA GLY A 23 -7.15 13.71 8.60
C GLY A 23 -8.36 14.61 8.78
N THR A 24 -8.94 15.07 7.68
CA THR A 24 -10.17 15.85 7.68
C THR A 24 -11.38 14.91 7.57
N LEU A 25 -12.29 14.98 8.52
CA LEU A 25 -13.59 14.31 8.41
C LEU A 25 -14.47 15.10 7.45
N ASN A 26 -14.59 14.65 6.19
CA ASN A 26 -15.40 15.35 5.20
C ASN A 26 -16.90 15.22 5.47
N GLU A 27 -17.38 13.99 5.73
CA GLU A 27 -18.80 13.70 5.89
C GLU A 27 -19.00 12.43 6.72
N TRP A 28 -20.04 12.41 7.56
CA TRP A 28 -20.58 11.20 8.16
C TRP A 28 -21.63 10.58 7.24
N LEU A 29 -21.46 9.29 6.90
CA LEU A 29 -22.39 8.53 6.06
C LEU A 29 -23.50 7.84 6.84
N VAL A 30 -23.49 7.99 8.17
CA VAL A 30 -24.44 7.36 9.11
C VAL A 30 -24.93 8.39 10.13
N GLU A 31 -26.07 8.12 10.77
CA GLU A 31 -26.68 9.01 11.78
C GLU A 31 -26.65 8.39 13.18
N VAL A 32 -26.69 9.25 14.21
CA VAL A 32 -26.87 8.80 15.61
C VAL A 32 -28.18 8.03 15.72
N GLY A 33 -28.10 6.81 16.27
CA GLY A 33 -29.22 5.88 16.35
C GLY A 33 -29.21 4.79 15.27
N ASP A 34 -28.31 4.87 14.29
CA ASP A 34 -28.13 3.80 13.32
C ASP A 34 -27.41 2.60 13.93
N THR A 35 -27.83 1.39 13.54
CA THR A 35 -27.09 0.17 13.83
C THR A 35 -26.07 -0.06 12.73
N ILE A 36 -24.81 -0.08 13.10
CA ILE A 36 -23.66 -0.22 12.21
C ILE A 36 -23.28 -1.70 12.11
N GLU A 37 -23.00 -2.18 10.90
CA GLU A 37 -22.45 -3.51 10.66
C GLU A 37 -20.94 -3.43 10.37
N VAL A 38 -20.18 -4.49 10.69
CA VAL A 38 -18.76 -4.58 10.34
C VAL A 38 -18.58 -4.45 8.83
N GLY A 39 -17.66 -3.60 8.38
CA GLY A 39 -17.41 -3.32 6.96
C GLY A 39 -18.40 -2.31 6.32
N GLN A 40 -19.34 -1.76 7.10
CA GLN A 40 -20.21 -0.69 6.62
C GLN A 40 -19.42 0.62 6.52
N ALA A 41 -19.51 1.32 5.37
CA ALA A 41 -18.96 2.66 5.23
C ALA A 41 -19.69 3.63 6.19
N ILE A 42 -18.93 4.29 7.08
CA ILE A 42 -19.47 5.15 8.15
C ILE A 42 -19.08 6.62 8.02
N MET A 43 -17.99 6.92 7.35
CA MET A 43 -17.54 8.30 7.13
C MET A 43 -16.64 8.40 5.90
N ASP A 44 -16.49 9.61 5.36
CA ASP A 44 -15.49 9.99 4.35
C ASP A 44 -14.39 10.83 5.03
N VAL A 45 -13.15 10.40 4.89
CA VAL A 45 -11.98 11.08 5.47
C VAL A 45 -10.98 11.41 4.37
N GLU A 46 -10.46 12.63 4.39
CA GLU A 46 -9.41 13.10 3.50
C GLU A 46 -8.12 13.36 4.28
N THR A 47 -7.02 12.91 3.73
CA THR A 47 -5.66 13.17 4.23
C THR A 47 -4.88 14.02 3.23
N ASP A 48 -3.65 14.36 3.57
CA ASP A 48 -2.73 15.00 2.64
C ASP A 48 -2.43 14.16 1.38
N LYS A 49 -2.71 12.84 1.41
CA LYS A 49 -2.38 11.90 0.32
C LYS A 49 -3.60 11.33 -0.38
N ILE A 50 -4.68 11.05 0.32
CA ILE A 50 -5.87 10.39 -0.23
C ILE A 50 -7.16 10.84 0.47
N ALA A 51 -8.29 10.69 -0.25
CA ALA A 51 -9.62 10.65 0.33
C ALA A 51 -10.15 9.21 0.26
N SER A 52 -10.69 8.69 1.34
CA SER A 52 -11.22 7.32 1.39
C SER A 52 -12.37 7.20 2.37
N MET A 53 -13.32 6.31 2.05
CA MET A 53 -14.35 5.91 2.99
C MET A 53 -13.76 5.05 4.08
N VAL A 54 -14.16 5.32 5.32
CA VAL A 54 -13.82 4.53 6.51
C VAL A 54 -14.93 3.52 6.73
N GLU A 55 -14.56 2.25 6.72
CA GLU A 55 -15.47 1.16 7.08
C GLU A 55 -15.40 0.89 8.58
N ALA A 56 -16.54 0.54 9.17
CA ALA A 56 -16.63 0.22 10.58
C ALA A 56 -15.87 -1.07 10.91
N PRO A 57 -14.87 -1.05 11.80
CA PRO A 57 -14.17 -2.25 12.23
C PRO A 57 -15.03 -3.13 13.15
N ASP A 58 -15.99 -2.52 13.83
CA ASP A 58 -16.88 -3.18 14.79
C ASP A 58 -18.34 -2.85 14.50
N ALA A 59 -19.23 -3.77 14.90
CA ALA A 59 -20.68 -3.57 14.84
C ALA A 59 -21.20 -2.97 16.14
N GLY A 60 -22.24 -2.13 16.05
CA GLY A 60 -22.90 -1.57 17.23
C GLY A 60 -23.89 -0.48 16.90
N LEU A 61 -24.54 0.06 17.93
CA LEU A 61 -25.43 1.21 17.80
C LEU A 61 -24.60 2.50 17.89
N LEU A 62 -24.66 3.39 16.90
CA LEU A 62 -24.01 4.71 16.96
C LEU A 62 -24.74 5.62 17.96
N ARG A 63 -24.11 5.83 19.12
CA ARG A 63 -24.67 6.60 20.23
C ARG A 63 -24.23 8.07 20.21
N ARG A 64 -23.03 8.34 19.74
CA ARG A 64 -22.50 9.71 19.70
C ARG A 64 -21.60 9.94 18.49
N LYS A 65 -21.80 11.03 17.77
CA LYS A 65 -20.79 11.67 16.90
C LYS A 65 -20.06 12.71 17.75
N VAL A 66 -18.77 12.56 17.94
CA VAL A 66 -17.90 13.47 18.70
C VAL A 66 -17.29 14.50 17.77
N ALA A 67 -16.91 14.07 16.57
CA ALA A 67 -16.28 14.88 15.57
C ALA A 67 -17.29 15.62 14.66
N GLU A 68 -16.95 16.86 14.30
CA GLU A 68 -17.69 17.69 13.37
C GLU A 68 -17.19 17.54 11.94
N GLU A 69 -18.10 17.58 10.96
CA GLU A 69 -17.76 17.50 9.55
C GLU A 69 -16.98 18.75 9.08
N GLY A 70 -15.99 18.52 8.23
CA GLY A 70 -15.11 19.57 7.69
C GLY A 70 -13.95 19.95 8.60
N GLU A 71 -13.83 19.39 9.80
CA GLU A 71 -12.76 19.67 10.74
C GLU A 71 -11.63 18.65 10.64
N LEU A 72 -10.43 19.09 11.04
CA LEU A 72 -9.18 18.31 11.04
C LEU A 72 -9.00 17.64 12.40
N TYR A 73 -8.70 16.36 12.40
CA TYR A 73 -8.47 15.55 13.60
C TYR A 73 -7.15 14.79 13.53
N ASP A 74 -6.45 14.72 14.63
CA ASP A 74 -5.25 13.88 14.75
C ASP A 74 -5.61 12.40 14.57
N VAL A 75 -4.68 11.62 14.06
CA VAL A 75 -4.80 10.17 13.98
C VAL A 75 -5.12 9.61 15.36
N LYS A 76 -6.03 8.61 15.44
CA LYS A 76 -6.57 8.03 16.67
C LYS A 76 -7.45 8.98 17.52
N ALA A 77 -7.65 10.24 17.12
CA ALA A 77 -8.64 11.08 17.80
C ALA A 77 -10.02 10.42 17.81
N LEU A 78 -10.75 10.54 18.90
CA LEU A 78 -12.10 9.99 19.01
C LEU A 78 -13.07 10.75 18.12
N LEU A 79 -13.64 10.08 17.13
CA LEU A 79 -14.62 10.66 16.21
C LEU A 79 -16.05 10.33 16.61
N GLY A 80 -16.29 9.14 17.16
CA GLY A 80 -17.62 8.71 17.58
C GLY A 80 -17.59 7.54 18.54
N VAL A 81 -18.77 7.13 19.00
CA VAL A 81 -18.93 6.08 19.99
C VAL A 81 -20.07 5.14 19.59
N LEU A 82 -19.76 3.84 19.51
CA LEU A 82 -20.76 2.78 19.46
C LEU A 82 -20.97 2.25 20.90
N ALA A 83 -22.21 2.04 21.29
CA ALA A 83 -22.53 1.41 22.58
C ALA A 83 -23.91 0.77 22.56
N ASP A 84 -24.16 -0.18 23.49
CA ASP A 84 -25.47 -0.77 23.71
C ASP A 84 -26.46 0.28 24.25
N ASP A 85 -27.75 0.09 23.98
CA ASP A 85 -28.86 0.94 24.49
C ASP A 85 -28.89 1.04 26.04
N LEU A 86 -28.31 0.05 26.72
CA LEU A 86 -28.26 0.00 28.19
C LEU A 86 -27.18 0.91 28.80
N VAL A 87 -26.22 1.39 27.98
CA VAL A 87 -25.19 2.33 28.41
C VAL A 87 -25.79 3.72 28.54
N SER A 88 -25.66 4.32 29.70
CA SER A 88 -26.17 5.67 29.97
C SER A 88 -25.36 6.76 29.27
N GLU A 89 -25.97 7.92 29.01
CA GLU A 89 -25.27 9.06 28.43
C GLU A 89 -24.14 9.56 29.34
N GLU A 90 -24.30 9.45 30.67
CA GLU A 90 -23.29 9.83 31.67
C GLU A 90 -22.06 8.90 31.57
N GLU A 91 -22.23 7.61 31.28
CA GLU A 91 -21.12 6.67 31.04
C GLU A 91 -20.41 6.97 29.70
N ILE A 92 -21.14 7.35 28.66
CA ILE A 92 -20.57 7.76 27.38
C ILE A 92 -19.77 9.06 27.55
N ASP A 93 -20.30 10.07 28.25
CA ASP A 93 -19.60 11.33 28.50
C ASP A 93 -18.31 11.10 29.31
N ALA A 94 -18.38 10.26 30.34
CA ALA A 94 -17.19 9.90 31.15
C ALA A 94 -16.14 9.16 30.32
N TYR A 95 -16.57 8.29 29.39
CA TYR A 95 -15.67 7.60 28.49
C TYR A 95 -14.96 8.56 27.53
N ILE A 96 -15.69 9.53 26.95
CA ILE A 96 -15.11 10.55 26.06
C ILE A 96 -14.05 11.38 26.78
N GLU A 97 -14.36 11.88 28.01
CA GLU A 97 -13.40 12.64 28.81
C GLU A 97 -12.14 11.82 29.18
N GLN A 98 -12.30 10.54 29.47
CA GLN A 98 -11.18 9.66 29.77
C GLN A 98 -10.34 9.35 28.51
N PHE A 99 -10.97 9.17 27.36
CA PHE A 99 -10.30 8.86 26.10
C PHE A 99 -9.34 9.98 25.69
N GLU A 100 -9.76 11.23 25.77
CA GLU A 100 -8.92 12.40 25.46
C GLU A 100 -7.66 12.49 26.33
N SER A 101 -7.69 11.93 27.56
CA SER A 101 -6.55 11.97 28.49
C SER A 101 -5.52 10.84 28.26
N THR A 102 -5.87 9.78 27.53
CA THR A 102 -5.02 8.59 27.34
C THR A 102 -4.28 8.54 25.99
N VAL A 103 -4.71 9.32 25.02
CA VAL A 103 -4.16 9.27 23.64
C VAL A 103 -2.71 9.77 23.54
N GLY A 104 -2.24 10.61 24.50
CA GLY A 104 -0.91 11.22 24.43
C GLY A 104 0.29 10.29 24.66
N ASP A 105 0.12 9.18 25.37
CA ASP A 105 1.24 8.32 25.77
C ASP A 105 1.53 7.16 24.80
N GLU A 106 0.53 6.71 24.00
CA GLU A 106 0.72 5.62 23.02
C GLU A 106 1.21 6.11 21.64
N GLU A 107 1.08 7.40 21.32
CA GLU A 107 1.48 7.97 20.04
C GLU A 107 3.00 7.96 19.82
N GLU A 108 3.81 8.17 20.86
CA GLU A 108 5.27 8.21 20.74
C GLU A 108 5.86 6.83 20.35
N GLU A 109 5.30 5.70 20.81
CA GLU A 109 5.84 4.37 20.51
C GLU A 109 5.54 3.92 19.07
N VAL A 110 4.39 4.26 18.51
CA VAL A 110 4.00 3.87 17.13
C VAL A 110 4.68 4.76 16.08
N GLU A 111 4.83 6.06 16.36
CA GLU A 111 5.55 6.98 15.48
C GLU A 111 7.05 6.63 15.37
N GLU A 112 7.64 6.10 16.43
CA GLU A 112 9.03 5.65 16.43
C GLU A 112 9.22 4.37 15.62
N ALA A 113 8.24 3.45 15.61
CA ALA A 113 8.30 2.16 14.97
C ALA A 113 8.34 2.21 13.43
N LEU A 114 7.78 3.26 12.81
CA LEU A 114 7.67 3.37 11.35
C LEU A 114 8.42 4.58 10.77
N ARG A 115 9.38 5.14 11.50
CA ARG A 115 10.21 6.24 10.97
C ARG A 115 11.03 5.80 9.77
N SER A 116 11.14 6.71 8.80
CA SER A 116 12.03 6.51 7.65
C SER A 116 13.47 6.30 8.11
N GLN A 117 14.06 5.22 7.67
CA GLN A 117 15.45 4.84 7.89
C GLN A 117 16.18 4.84 6.55
N TYR A 118 17.52 4.92 6.61
CA TYR A 118 18.36 4.92 5.41
C TYR A 118 19.48 3.88 5.57
N ILE A 119 19.82 3.22 4.47
CA ILE A 119 20.91 2.27 4.41
C ILE A 119 21.76 2.54 3.17
N GLU A 120 23.08 2.49 3.36
CA GLU A 120 24.04 2.60 2.26
C GLU A 120 24.27 1.22 1.64
N LEU A 121 23.94 1.08 0.36
CA LEU A 121 24.20 -0.11 -0.45
C LEU A 121 25.14 0.27 -1.62
N SER A 122 25.64 -0.72 -2.37
CA SER A 122 26.49 -0.43 -3.54
C SER A 122 25.73 0.34 -4.64
N THR A 123 24.40 0.21 -4.66
CA THR A 123 23.50 0.89 -5.58
C THR A 123 23.10 2.30 -5.12
N GLY A 124 23.52 2.72 -3.92
CA GLY A 124 23.29 4.04 -3.33
C GLY A 124 22.59 4.00 -1.98
N THR A 125 22.21 5.19 -1.49
CA THR A 125 21.43 5.34 -0.25
C THR A 125 19.97 4.96 -0.51
N ILE A 126 19.46 4.01 0.26
CA ILE A 126 18.09 3.49 0.14
C ILE A 126 17.30 3.88 1.36
N ARG A 127 16.17 4.59 1.15
CA ARG A 127 15.16 4.83 2.19
C ARG A 127 14.31 3.59 2.36
N TYR A 128 14.04 3.25 3.60
CA TYR A 128 13.12 2.17 3.94
C TYR A 128 12.41 2.47 5.26
N VAL A 129 11.36 1.70 5.51
CA VAL A 129 10.71 1.63 6.82
C VAL A 129 10.75 0.20 7.32
N HIS A 130 10.76 0.07 8.63
CA HIS A 130 10.75 -1.22 9.29
C HIS A 130 9.80 -1.17 10.48
N ARG A 131 8.98 -2.19 10.62
CA ARG A 131 8.20 -2.47 11.82
C ARG A 131 8.60 -3.84 12.33
N ASP A 132 8.91 -3.91 13.62
CA ASP A 132 9.16 -5.16 14.32
C ASP A 132 7.90 -6.05 14.35
N GLY A 133 8.11 -7.35 14.53
CA GLY A 133 7.02 -8.32 14.57
C GLY A 133 7.54 -9.73 14.85
N GLU A 134 6.66 -10.71 14.78
CA GLU A 134 7.00 -12.12 14.98
C GLU A 134 6.88 -12.91 13.68
N GLY A 135 7.79 -13.85 13.47
CA GLY A 135 7.77 -14.74 12.31
C GLY A 135 8.64 -14.28 11.13
N THR A 136 8.28 -14.72 9.93
CA THR A 136 9.02 -14.40 8.70
C THR A 136 8.64 -13.01 8.20
N PRO A 137 9.61 -12.11 7.92
CA PRO A 137 9.31 -10.75 7.48
C PRO A 137 8.62 -10.68 6.12
N LEU A 138 7.77 -9.65 5.95
CA LEU A 138 7.23 -9.22 4.68
C LEU A 138 8.13 -8.13 4.09
N LEU A 139 8.50 -8.27 2.81
CA LEU A 139 9.24 -7.27 2.06
C LEU A 139 8.36 -6.70 0.94
N PHE A 140 7.99 -5.43 1.07
CA PHE A 140 7.13 -4.71 0.13
C PHE A 140 7.95 -3.94 -0.91
N ILE A 141 7.61 -4.12 -2.19
CA ILE A 141 8.33 -3.57 -3.34
C ILE A 141 7.34 -2.85 -4.25
N HIS A 142 7.43 -1.51 -4.32
CA HIS A 142 6.53 -0.66 -5.10
C HIS A 142 6.77 -0.71 -6.62
N GLY A 143 5.85 -0.16 -7.40
CA GLY A 143 5.88 -0.09 -8.86
C GLY A 143 6.62 1.14 -9.40
N PHE A 144 6.61 1.27 -10.73
CA PHE A 144 7.16 2.41 -11.48
C PHE A 144 6.49 3.73 -11.07
N GLY A 145 7.30 4.71 -10.72
CA GLY A 145 6.84 6.04 -10.29
C GLY A 145 6.21 6.09 -8.90
N GLY A 146 6.16 4.95 -8.19
CA GLY A 146 5.70 4.86 -6.81
C GLY A 146 6.83 5.02 -5.78
N ASP A 147 6.49 4.80 -4.54
CA ASP A 147 7.39 4.77 -3.40
C ASP A 147 6.82 3.85 -2.30
N LEU A 148 7.47 3.80 -1.14
CA LEU A 148 7.03 2.96 -0.02
C LEU A 148 5.65 3.37 0.55
N ASP A 149 5.22 4.62 0.32
CA ASP A 149 3.91 5.10 0.75
C ASP A 149 2.75 4.46 -0.05
N ASN A 150 3.02 3.78 -1.18
CA ASN A 150 2.01 2.97 -1.87
C ASN A 150 1.47 1.81 -1.03
N TRP A 151 2.12 1.49 0.10
CA TRP A 151 1.78 0.41 1.00
C TRP A 151 1.08 0.87 2.29
N LEU A 152 0.65 2.15 2.32
CA LEU A 152 0.01 2.81 3.47
C LEU A 152 -0.97 1.91 4.24
N PHE A 153 -1.87 1.23 3.51
CA PHE A 153 -2.94 0.43 4.08
C PHE A 153 -2.52 -1.01 4.44
N ASN A 154 -1.26 -1.38 4.18
CA ASN A 154 -0.85 -2.78 4.22
C ASN A 154 0.27 -3.06 5.24
N LEU A 155 0.97 -2.03 5.73
CA LEU A 155 2.15 -2.23 6.59
C LEU A 155 1.81 -2.73 7.99
N GLU A 156 0.61 -2.48 8.49
CA GLU A 156 0.18 -2.84 9.85
C GLU A 156 -0.72 -4.07 9.91
N VAL A 157 -1.01 -4.69 8.77
CA VAL A 157 -2.03 -5.74 8.65
C VAL A 157 -1.65 -7.08 9.25
N SER A 158 -0.35 -7.36 9.38
CA SER A 158 0.20 -8.65 9.82
C SER A 158 1.04 -8.51 11.08
N ALA A 159 1.09 -9.56 11.92
CA ALA A 159 2.00 -9.62 13.07
C ALA A 159 3.47 -9.79 12.69
N ASN A 160 3.77 -10.12 11.44
CA ASN A 160 5.14 -10.32 10.95
C ASN A 160 5.96 -9.03 10.99
N PRO A 161 7.30 -9.11 11.07
CA PRO A 161 8.16 -7.97 10.76
C PRO A 161 7.88 -7.47 9.33
N VAL A 162 7.94 -6.16 9.13
CA VAL A 162 7.65 -5.53 7.83
C VAL A 162 8.83 -4.69 7.40
N TYR A 163 9.19 -4.79 6.13
CA TYR A 163 10.08 -3.87 5.43
C TYR A 163 9.39 -3.35 4.17
N ALA A 164 9.46 -2.05 3.95
CA ALA A 164 9.13 -1.44 2.67
C ALA A 164 10.24 -0.47 2.29
N LEU A 165 10.66 -0.45 1.02
CA LEU A 165 11.78 0.37 0.58
C LEU A 165 11.40 1.23 -0.63
N ASP A 166 12.02 2.40 -0.74
CA ASP A 166 12.06 3.14 -1.98
C ASP A 166 13.16 2.57 -2.88
N LEU A 167 12.81 2.12 -4.07
CA LEU A 167 13.80 1.63 -5.04
C LEU A 167 14.67 2.79 -5.56
N PRO A 168 15.90 2.54 -6.04
CA PRO A 168 16.67 3.55 -6.79
C PRO A 168 15.83 4.20 -7.90
N GLY A 169 16.00 5.49 -8.09
CA GLY A 169 15.17 6.30 -9.00
C GLY A 169 13.88 6.81 -8.38
N HIS A 170 13.46 6.34 -7.19
CA HIS A 170 12.15 6.58 -6.59
C HIS A 170 12.24 7.22 -5.20
N GLY A 171 11.10 7.74 -4.71
CA GLY A 171 10.90 8.25 -3.37
C GLY A 171 12.03 9.14 -2.88
N GLN A 172 12.62 8.80 -1.74
CA GLN A 172 13.76 9.50 -1.16
C GLN A 172 15.09 8.72 -1.29
N SER A 173 15.10 7.62 -2.04
CA SER A 173 16.33 6.88 -2.36
C SER A 173 17.15 7.57 -3.45
N THR A 174 18.41 7.13 -3.63
CA THR A 174 19.30 7.56 -4.72
C THR A 174 18.59 7.53 -6.07
N LYS A 175 18.78 8.57 -6.89
CA LYS A 175 18.12 8.66 -8.20
C LYS A 175 18.93 8.02 -9.34
N ALA A 176 20.24 7.85 -9.16
CA ALA A 176 21.09 7.21 -10.15
C ALA A 176 20.79 5.71 -10.30
N LEU A 177 20.72 5.24 -11.54
CA LEU A 177 20.63 3.83 -11.91
C LEU A 177 21.95 3.45 -12.62
N ASN A 178 22.71 2.55 -12.03
CA ASN A 178 24.01 2.16 -12.54
C ASN A 178 23.90 0.88 -13.38
N GLY A 179 24.37 0.91 -14.62
CA GLY A 179 24.34 -0.24 -15.53
C GLY A 179 22.98 -0.55 -16.10
N ASP A 180 22.61 -1.83 -16.16
CA ASP A 180 21.24 -2.22 -16.53
C ASP A 180 20.27 -1.82 -15.40
N PRO A 181 19.21 -1.07 -15.69
CA PRO A 181 18.34 -0.52 -14.66
C PRO A 181 17.56 -1.59 -13.88
N ILE A 182 17.12 -2.66 -14.54
CA ILE A 182 16.39 -3.75 -13.87
C ILE A 182 17.34 -4.57 -12.99
N GLU A 183 18.56 -4.81 -13.44
CA GLU A 183 19.59 -5.46 -12.63
C GLU A 183 20.00 -4.59 -11.43
N CYS A 184 20.12 -3.27 -11.61
CA CYS A 184 20.38 -2.33 -10.51
C CYS A 184 19.31 -2.43 -9.41
N LEU A 185 18.02 -2.44 -9.79
CA LEU A 185 16.92 -2.60 -8.84
C LEU A 185 16.92 -3.98 -8.18
N SER A 186 17.15 -5.05 -8.94
CA SER A 186 17.25 -6.42 -8.43
C SER A 186 18.41 -6.58 -7.43
N GLN A 187 19.58 -6.02 -7.76
CA GLN A 187 20.74 -5.98 -6.89
C GLN A 187 20.45 -5.23 -5.58
N THR A 188 19.74 -4.10 -5.65
CA THR A 188 19.33 -3.35 -4.46
C THR A 188 18.52 -4.20 -3.48
N ILE A 189 17.56 -4.97 -3.98
CA ILE A 189 16.74 -5.86 -3.15
C ILE A 189 17.63 -6.94 -2.51
N SER A 190 18.52 -7.56 -3.28
CA SER A 190 19.41 -8.61 -2.81
C SER A 190 20.39 -8.09 -1.74
N GLU A 191 20.97 -6.93 -1.95
CA GLU A 191 21.86 -6.28 -0.97
C GLU A 191 21.10 -5.84 0.28
N PHE A 192 19.87 -5.33 0.14
CA PHE A 192 19.02 -4.96 1.27
C PHE A 192 18.72 -6.18 2.16
N VAL A 193 18.23 -7.27 1.56
CA VAL A 193 17.96 -8.54 2.27
C VAL A 193 19.20 -9.03 3.02
N SER A 194 20.36 -9.01 2.36
CA SER A 194 21.65 -9.40 2.96
C SER A 194 22.04 -8.47 4.11
N ALA A 195 22.00 -7.16 3.91
CA ALA A 195 22.42 -6.16 4.91
C ALA A 195 21.52 -6.15 6.15
N LYS A 196 20.22 -6.52 5.99
CA LYS A 196 19.27 -6.69 7.10
C LYS A 196 19.34 -8.07 7.75
N ASN A 197 20.23 -8.96 7.29
CA ASN A 197 20.34 -10.34 7.76
C ASN A 197 19.01 -11.12 7.67
N ILE A 198 18.20 -10.84 6.64
CA ILE A 198 16.94 -11.52 6.39
C ILE A 198 17.26 -12.90 5.80
N SER A 199 17.02 -13.95 6.57
CA SER A 199 17.29 -15.32 6.15
C SER A 199 16.24 -15.91 5.23
N GLN A 200 15.00 -15.46 5.39
CA GLN A 200 13.83 -15.77 4.55
C GLN A 200 12.83 -14.64 4.63
N CYS A 201 12.04 -14.41 3.57
CA CYS A 201 10.97 -13.41 3.56
C CYS A 201 9.79 -13.82 2.67
N HIS A 202 8.62 -13.26 2.99
CA HIS A 202 7.50 -13.16 2.09
C HIS A 202 7.69 -11.92 1.22
N LEU A 203 7.63 -12.08 -0.08
CA LEU A 203 7.80 -10.99 -1.04
C LEU A 203 6.43 -10.47 -1.49
N VAL A 204 6.22 -9.17 -1.38
CA VAL A 204 4.98 -8.50 -1.81
C VAL A 204 5.37 -7.42 -2.81
N GLY A 205 4.97 -7.58 -4.08
CA GLY A 205 5.38 -6.68 -5.14
C GLY A 205 4.23 -6.19 -6.00
N HIS A 206 4.21 -4.88 -6.28
CA HIS A 206 3.23 -4.25 -7.15
C HIS A 206 3.87 -3.87 -8.50
N SER A 207 3.22 -4.21 -9.60
CA SER A 207 3.63 -3.76 -10.96
C SER A 207 5.10 -4.12 -11.26
N MET A 208 5.97 -3.14 -11.51
CA MET A 208 7.43 -3.31 -11.62
C MET A 208 8.01 -4.00 -10.38
N GLY A 209 7.55 -3.65 -9.19
CA GLY A 209 7.96 -4.32 -7.95
C GLY A 209 7.54 -5.80 -7.92
N GLY A 210 6.44 -6.16 -8.58
CA GLY A 210 6.02 -7.55 -8.79
C GLY A 210 6.98 -8.33 -9.69
N LEU A 211 7.43 -7.71 -10.78
CA LEU A 211 8.49 -8.25 -11.64
C LEU A 211 9.78 -8.49 -10.83
N LEU A 212 10.20 -7.51 -10.03
CA LEU A 212 11.42 -7.59 -9.22
C LEU A 212 11.31 -8.63 -8.10
N ALA A 213 10.15 -8.74 -7.43
CA ALA A 213 9.88 -9.76 -6.43
C ALA A 213 9.95 -11.17 -7.04
N ALA A 214 9.34 -11.36 -8.21
CA ALA A 214 9.39 -12.61 -8.96
C ALA A 214 10.83 -12.97 -9.37
N LYS A 215 11.56 -12.00 -9.94
CA LYS A 215 12.97 -12.16 -10.33
C LYS A 215 13.84 -12.55 -9.13
N PHE A 216 13.67 -11.84 -7.99
CA PHE A 216 14.41 -12.16 -6.76
C PHE A 216 14.15 -13.61 -6.29
N ALA A 217 12.86 -14.04 -6.26
CA ALA A 217 12.51 -15.39 -5.85
C ALA A 217 13.06 -16.49 -6.79
N ILE A 218 13.12 -16.22 -8.10
CA ILE A 218 13.71 -17.12 -9.09
C ILE A 218 15.23 -17.27 -8.84
N GLU A 219 15.91 -16.16 -8.57
CA GLU A 219 17.36 -16.13 -8.37
C GLU A 219 17.78 -16.62 -6.97
N ASN A 220 16.90 -16.45 -5.96
CA ASN A 220 17.15 -16.74 -4.56
C ASN A 220 16.04 -17.63 -3.94
N PRO A 221 15.77 -18.84 -4.47
CA PRO A 221 14.61 -19.63 -4.05
C PRO A 221 14.66 -20.10 -2.60
N SER A 222 15.83 -20.10 -1.97
CA SER A 222 15.99 -20.44 -0.54
C SER A 222 15.62 -19.29 0.40
N LEU A 223 15.58 -18.05 -0.09
CA LEU A 223 15.25 -16.85 0.68
C LEU A 223 13.76 -16.49 0.56
N ALA A 224 13.09 -16.88 -0.52
CA ALA A 224 11.68 -16.61 -0.74
C ALA A 224 10.79 -17.70 -0.13
N VAL A 225 9.90 -17.33 0.80
CA VAL A 225 8.92 -18.24 1.40
C VAL A 225 7.61 -18.24 0.60
N SER A 226 7.18 -17.09 0.13
CA SER A 226 6.03 -16.92 -0.76
C SER A 226 6.14 -15.65 -1.59
N LEU A 227 5.32 -15.58 -2.65
CA LEU A 227 5.14 -14.38 -3.47
C LEU A 227 3.69 -13.93 -3.41
N THR A 228 3.47 -12.63 -3.17
CA THR A 228 2.20 -11.95 -3.42
C THR A 228 2.43 -10.87 -4.45
N LEU A 229 1.85 -11.02 -5.62
CA LEU A 229 2.06 -10.18 -6.79
C LEU A 229 0.79 -9.41 -7.13
N LEU A 230 0.84 -8.09 -7.08
CA LEU A 230 -0.29 -7.20 -7.32
C LEU A 230 -0.14 -6.54 -8.70
N SER A 231 -1.05 -6.85 -9.64
CA SER A 231 -1.00 -6.33 -11.02
C SER A 231 0.43 -6.33 -11.61
N PRO A 232 1.17 -7.47 -11.53
CA PRO A 232 2.60 -7.50 -11.75
C PRO A 232 2.98 -7.29 -13.22
N ALA A 233 4.05 -6.55 -13.48
CA ALA A 233 4.76 -6.62 -14.75
C ALA A 233 5.50 -7.97 -14.88
N GLY A 234 5.86 -8.35 -16.12
CA GLY A 234 6.62 -9.56 -16.41
C GLY A 234 5.79 -10.84 -16.53
N LEU A 235 4.46 -10.78 -16.41
CA LEU A 235 3.57 -11.94 -16.55
C LEU A 235 2.65 -11.88 -17.77
N THR A 236 2.60 -10.75 -18.44
CA THR A 236 1.88 -10.57 -19.71
C THR A 236 2.82 -10.01 -20.76
N SER A 237 2.44 -10.13 -22.02
CA SER A 237 3.21 -9.53 -23.11
C SER A 237 2.99 -8.01 -23.22
N LYS A 238 1.87 -7.49 -22.74
CA LYS A 238 1.45 -6.09 -22.96
C LYS A 238 1.70 -5.19 -21.76
N ILE A 239 2.05 -3.93 -22.06
CA ILE A 239 2.12 -2.84 -21.09
C ILE A 239 1.67 -1.54 -21.77
N ASN A 240 1.01 -0.66 -21.05
CA ASN A 240 0.62 0.66 -21.54
C ASN A 240 1.83 1.59 -21.59
N GLU A 241 2.56 1.58 -22.69
CA GLU A 241 3.73 2.43 -22.92
C GLU A 241 3.36 3.92 -22.91
N ASP A 242 2.17 4.27 -23.43
CA ASP A 242 1.65 5.63 -23.41
C ASP A 242 1.53 6.19 -21.97
N TYR A 243 1.12 5.34 -21.03
CA TYR A 243 1.10 5.72 -19.61
C TYR A 243 2.52 6.00 -19.11
N LEU A 244 3.48 5.10 -19.35
CA LEU A 244 4.86 5.26 -18.89
C LEU A 244 5.48 6.55 -19.46
N VAL A 245 5.24 6.83 -20.73
CA VAL A 245 5.69 8.09 -21.40
C VAL A 245 5.04 9.30 -20.75
N LYS A 246 3.69 9.32 -20.68
CA LYS A 246 2.94 10.46 -20.13
C LYS A 246 3.28 10.73 -18.67
N PHE A 247 3.48 9.67 -17.86
CA PHE A 247 3.91 9.83 -16.47
C PHE A 247 5.31 10.45 -16.38
N SER A 248 6.27 9.95 -17.17
CA SER A 248 7.63 10.48 -17.20
C SER A 248 7.70 11.94 -17.69
N GLU A 249 6.79 12.38 -18.55
CA GLU A 249 6.79 13.70 -19.18
C GLU A 249 5.83 14.71 -18.53
N ALA A 250 4.89 14.26 -17.68
CA ALA A 250 3.91 15.15 -17.05
C ALA A 250 4.61 16.22 -16.18
N ASP A 251 4.38 17.49 -16.49
CA ASP A 251 4.95 18.68 -15.83
C ASP A 251 3.89 19.57 -15.16
N SER A 252 2.62 19.29 -15.40
CA SER A 252 1.49 20.08 -14.92
C SER A 252 0.49 19.21 -14.17
N ARG A 253 -0.26 19.82 -13.20
CA ARG A 253 -1.33 19.15 -12.46
C ARG A 253 -2.34 18.46 -13.36
N LYS A 254 -2.74 19.12 -14.46
CA LYS A 254 -3.72 18.56 -15.38
C LYS A 254 -3.17 17.31 -16.08
N ALA A 255 -1.95 17.36 -16.59
CA ALA A 255 -1.30 16.24 -17.24
C ALA A 255 -1.12 15.08 -16.26
N MET A 256 -0.56 15.36 -15.07
CA MET A 256 -0.35 14.36 -14.04
C MET A 256 -1.66 13.72 -13.59
N LYS A 257 -2.70 14.52 -13.24
CA LYS A 257 -4.01 13.98 -12.86
C LYS A 257 -4.58 13.05 -13.93
N THR A 258 -4.59 13.49 -15.19
CA THR A 258 -5.11 12.68 -16.30
C THR A 258 -4.34 11.35 -16.44
N THR A 259 -3.04 11.36 -16.25
CA THR A 259 -2.19 10.17 -16.36
C THR A 259 -2.41 9.23 -15.17
N VAL A 260 -2.35 9.74 -13.94
CA VAL A 260 -2.51 8.94 -12.72
C VAL A 260 -3.91 8.34 -12.60
N SER A 261 -4.93 9.03 -13.13
CA SER A 261 -6.30 8.48 -13.17
C SER A 261 -6.42 7.16 -13.94
N LEU A 262 -5.47 6.83 -14.83
CA LEU A 262 -5.43 5.53 -15.51
C LEU A 262 -5.04 4.36 -14.59
N LEU A 263 -4.45 4.65 -13.43
CA LEU A 263 -4.09 3.64 -12.43
C LEU A 263 -5.32 3.06 -11.72
N PHE A 264 -6.40 3.84 -11.63
CA PHE A 264 -7.56 3.54 -10.81
C PHE A 264 -8.80 3.24 -11.65
N ALA A 265 -9.58 2.26 -11.25
CA ALA A 265 -10.93 2.05 -11.77
C ALA A 265 -11.85 3.18 -11.27
N ASP A 266 -11.77 3.50 -9.98
CA ASP A 266 -12.41 4.68 -9.40
C ASP A 266 -11.46 5.88 -9.43
N GLN A 267 -11.65 6.74 -10.42
CA GLN A 267 -10.83 7.94 -10.62
C GLN A 267 -11.04 9.02 -9.54
N SER A 268 -12.06 8.90 -8.70
CA SER A 268 -12.29 9.83 -7.58
C SER A 268 -11.21 9.72 -6.50
N LEU A 269 -10.53 8.57 -6.41
CA LEU A 269 -9.38 8.36 -5.53
C LEU A 269 -8.16 9.25 -5.86
N VAL A 270 -8.12 9.82 -7.06
CA VAL A 270 -7.02 10.72 -7.46
C VAL A 270 -7.30 12.15 -6.99
N ASN A 271 -6.91 12.43 -5.78
CA ASN A 271 -7.07 13.75 -5.17
C ASN A 271 -5.94 14.74 -5.59
N ARG A 272 -6.07 15.98 -5.14
CA ARG A 272 -5.13 17.04 -5.47
C ARG A 272 -3.75 16.85 -4.83
N SER A 273 -3.73 16.35 -3.61
CA SER A 273 -2.50 16.15 -2.86
C SER A 273 -1.62 15.10 -3.52
N MET A 274 -2.18 13.93 -3.86
CA MET A 274 -1.48 12.87 -4.61
C MET A 274 -0.80 13.44 -5.87
N VAL A 275 -1.53 14.28 -6.64
CA VAL A 275 -1.00 14.90 -7.86
C VAL A 275 0.14 15.87 -7.54
N ASP A 276 -0.01 16.68 -6.49
CA ASP A 276 1.01 17.66 -6.09
C ASP A 276 2.29 16.98 -5.58
N ASP A 277 2.17 15.88 -4.84
CA ASP A 277 3.31 15.12 -4.32
C ASP A 277 4.06 14.39 -5.44
N LEU A 278 3.36 13.79 -6.39
CA LEU A 278 3.98 13.23 -7.59
C LEU A 278 4.73 14.30 -8.41
N LEU A 279 4.18 15.52 -8.53
CA LEU A 279 4.87 16.61 -9.19
C LEU A 279 6.08 17.14 -8.40
N LYS A 280 6.02 17.12 -7.05
CA LYS A 280 7.18 17.45 -6.20
C LYS A 280 8.29 16.41 -6.39
N TYR A 281 7.95 15.13 -6.32
CA TYR A 281 8.88 14.03 -6.57
C TYR A 281 9.56 14.16 -7.94
N LYS A 282 8.78 14.38 -9.01
CA LYS A 282 9.32 14.52 -10.36
C LYS A 282 10.29 15.68 -10.57
N ARG A 283 10.24 16.70 -9.71
CA ARG A 283 11.17 17.84 -9.74
C ARG A 283 12.50 17.59 -9.07
N LEU A 284 12.66 16.47 -8.38
CA LEU A 284 13.91 16.10 -7.76
C LEU A 284 14.94 15.76 -8.86
N ASP A 285 16.17 16.23 -8.68
CA ASP A 285 17.26 15.99 -9.61
C ASP A 285 17.48 14.50 -9.85
N GLY A 286 17.55 14.08 -11.12
CA GLY A 286 17.78 12.71 -11.56
C GLY A 286 16.52 11.85 -11.70
N VAL A 287 15.35 12.28 -11.23
CA VAL A 287 14.10 11.49 -11.33
C VAL A 287 13.66 11.32 -12.77
N GLU A 288 13.69 12.37 -13.57
CA GLU A 288 13.28 12.31 -14.98
C GLU A 288 14.14 11.31 -15.76
N GLU A 289 15.45 11.36 -15.57
CA GLU A 289 16.40 10.43 -16.20
C GLU A 289 16.15 8.98 -15.74
N ALA A 290 15.94 8.77 -14.45
CA ALA A 290 15.65 7.43 -13.90
C ALA A 290 14.36 6.85 -14.47
N LEU A 291 13.27 7.63 -14.48
CA LEU A 291 11.99 7.20 -15.05
C LEU A 291 12.08 6.91 -16.54
N HIS A 292 12.81 7.74 -17.29
CA HIS A 292 13.05 7.51 -18.72
C HIS A 292 13.80 6.18 -18.95
N THR A 293 14.88 5.97 -18.21
CA THR A 293 15.72 4.77 -18.31
C THR A 293 14.93 3.49 -17.97
N LEU A 294 14.14 3.53 -16.89
CA LEU A 294 13.30 2.41 -16.48
C LEU A 294 12.19 2.11 -17.51
N ARG A 295 11.54 3.16 -18.04
CA ARG A 295 10.52 3.00 -19.09
C ARG A 295 11.07 2.24 -20.30
N GLU A 296 12.24 2.63 -20.78
CA GLU A 296 12.90 1.98 -21.93
C GLU A 296 13.31 0.53 -21.62
N ALA A 297 13.70 0.26 -20.37
CA ALA A 297 14.03 -1.10 -19.96
C ALA A 297 12.79 -2.01 -19.81
N MET A 298 11.64 -1.45 -19.47
CA MET A 298 10.41 -2.22 -19.23
C MET A 298 9.55 -2.43 -20.48
N SER A 299 9.59 -1.52 -21.44
CA SER A 299 8.70 -1.53 -22.62
C SER A 299 9.43 -1.27 -23.92
N ASN A 300 9.01 -2.00 -24.94
CA ASN A 300 9.39 -1.76 -26.33
C ASN A 300 8.16 -1.86 -27.24
N ASN A 301 7.68 -0.74 -27.74
CA ASN A 301 6.47 -0.66 -28.57
C ASN A 301 5.23 -1.29 -27.91
N GLY A 302 5.01 -1.01 -26.63
CA GLY A 302 3.89 -1.53 -25.84
C GLY A 302 3.99 -3.02 -25.49
N GLN A 303 5.15 -3.63 -25.74
CA GLN A 303 5.45 -4.99 -25.31
C GLN A 303 6.42 -4.96 -24.14
N GLN A 304 6.16 -5.78 -23.12
CA GLN A 304 7.08 -5.95 -22.01
C GLN A 304 8.37 -6.63 -22.49
N THR A 305 9.51 -6.13 -22.04
CA THR A 305 10.85 -6.63 -22.41
C THR A 305 11.23 -7.91 -21.66
N ILE A 306 10.56 -8.16 -20.54
CA ILE A 306 10.82 -9.29 -19.63
C ILE A 306 9.53 -10.10 -19.47
N ASN A 307 9.67 -11.44 -19.55
CA ASN A 307 8.59 -12.38 -19.26
C ASN A 307 9.13 -13.50 -18.36
N LEU A 308 8.50 -13.70 -17.20
CA LEU A 308 8.91 -14.65 -16.17
C LEU A 308 7.92 -15.81 -15.98
N VAL A 309 6.92 -15.95 -16.84
CA VAL A 309 5.85 -16.96 -16.71
C VAL A 309 6.42 -18.38 -16.56
N GLU A 310 7.30 -18.79 -17.46
CA GLU A 310 7.90 -20.13 -17.43
C GLU A 310 8.74 -20.38 -16.18
N GLN A 311 9.51 -19.38 -15.77
CA GLN A 311 10.35 -19.48 -14.56
C GLN A 311 9.52 -19.59 -13.30
N LEU A 312 8.41 -18.81 -13.17
CA LEU A 312 7.50 -18.87 -12.04
C LEU A 312 6.75 -20.22 -11.94
N GLN A 313 6.38 -20.82 -13.08
CA GLN A 313 5.77 -22.15 -13.10
C GLN A 313 6.70 -23.24 -12.53
N ASN A 314 8.01 -23.03 -12.62
CA ASN A 314 9.03 -23.96 -12.12
C ASN A 314 9.44 -23.70 -10.65
N LEU A 315 8.99 -22.61 -10.03
CA LEU A 315 9.21 -22.36 -8.61
C LEU A 315 8.35 -23.29 -7.75
N VAL A 316 8.88 -23.71 -6.61
CA VAL A 316 8.20 -24.57 -5.65
C VAL A 316 7.94 -23.78 -4.36
N LEU A 317 7.15 -22.71 -4.47
CA LEU A 317 6.72 -21.91 -3.33
C LEU A 317 5.30 -21.38 -3.60
N PRO A 318 4.50 -21.04 -2.56
CA PRO A 318 3.18 -20.46 -2.76
C PRO A 318 3.26 -19.10 -3.47
N ILE A 319 2.47 -18.93 -4.52
CA ILE A 319 2.36 -17.68 -5.28
C ILE A 319 0.89 -17.26 -5.31
N THR A 320 0.60 -16.06 -4.83
CA THR A 320 -0.71 -15.42 -4.99
C THR A 320 -0.57 -14.23 -5.93
N VAL A 321 -1.37 -14.20 -6.99
CA VAL A 321 -1.44 -13.10 -7.95
C VAL A 321 -2.80 -12.43 -7.80
N ILE A 322 -2.83 -11.15 -7.47
CA ILE A 322 -4.05 -10.35 -7.36
C ILE A 322 -4.04 -9.34 -8.50
N TRP A 323 -5.11 -9.27 -9.28
CA TRP A 323 -5.18 -8.41 -10.45
C TRP A 323 -6.52 -7.70 -10.58
N GLY A 324 -6.50 -6.41 -10.92
CA GLY A 324 -7.70 -5.67 -11.25
C GLY A 324 -8.20 -5.98 -12.68
N GLN A 325 -9.49 -6.25 -12.82
CA GLN A 325 -10.10 -6.48 -14.15
C GLN A 325 -10.07 -5.23 -15.04
N GLN A 326 -10.02 -4.05 -14.42
CA GLN A 326 -10.01 -2.77 -15.13
C GLN A 326 -8.60 -2.16 -15.25
N ASP A 327 -7.56 -2.98 -15.05
CA ASP A 327 -6.16 -2.54 -15.17
C ASP A 327 -5.84 -2.07 -16.59
N GLN A 328 -5.60 -0.76 -16.74
CA GLN A 328 -5.27 -0.12 -18.01
C GLN A 328 -3.76 0.00 -18.24
N ILE A 329 -2.92 -0.38 -17.28
CA ILE A 329 -1.46 -0.25 -17.33
C ILE A 329 -0.80 -1.58 -17.73
N VAL A 330 -1.10 -2.62 -16.97
CA VAL A 330 -0.69 -4.00 -17.27
C VAL A 330 -1.96 -4.85 -17.36
N PRO A 331 -2.59 -4.90 -18.56
CA PRO A 331 -3.86 -5.59 -18.72
C PRO A 331 -3.74 -7.08 -18.41
N PHE A 332 -4.73 -7.61 -17.69
CA PHE A 332 -4.87 -9.05 -17.52
C PHE A 332 -5.12 -9.71 -18.86
N THR A 333 -4.36 -10.74 -19.20
CA THR A 333 -4.46 -11.45 -20.47
C THR A 333 -4.61 -12.96 -20.25
N PRO A 334 -5.15 -13.73 -21.23
CA PRO A 334 -5.26 -15.17 -21.10
C PRO A 334 -3.95 -15.90 -20.80
N GLU A 335 -2.80 -15.31 -21.15
CA GLU A 335 -1.47 -15.85 -20.84
C GLU A 335 -1.25 -16.00 -19.31
N VAL A 336 -1.88 -15.13 -18.51
CA VAL A 336 -1.82 -15.20 -17.04
C VAL A 336 -2.70 -16.34 -16.52
N GLU A 337 -3.81 -16.65 -17.17
CA GLU A 337 -4.67 -17.78 -16.80
C GLU A 337 -3.91 -19.11 -16.86
N ASP A 338 -2.99 -19.25 -17.81
CA ASP A 338 -2.15 -20.44 -17.97
C ASP A 338 -1.19 -20.67 -16.78
N LEU A 339 -0.86 -19.61 -16.00
CA LEU A 339 -0.10 -19.75 -14.76
C LEU A 339 -0.84 -20.61 -13.72
N SER A 340 -2.17 -20.52 -13.67
CA SER A 340 -3.00 -21.24 -12.68
C SER A 340 -2.99 -22.77 -12.88
N LEU A 341 -2.39 -23.29 -13.96
CA LEU A 341 -2.17 -24.72 -14.16
C LEU A 341 -1.18 -25.32 -13.14
N GLY A 342 -0.38 -24.47 -12.47
CA GLY A 342 0.45 -24.87 -11.32
C GLY A 342 -0.37 -24.91 -10.03
N THR A 343 -0.36 -26.02 -9.29
CA THR A 343 -1.11 -26.19 -8.02
C THR A 343 -0.67 -25.26 -6.89
N HIS A 344 0.45 -24.55 -7.05
CA HIS A 344 1.03 -23.63 -6.07
C HIS A 344 0.79 -22.15 -6.42
N ILE A 345 0.13 -21.87 -7.56
CA ILE A 345 -0.17 -20.51 -8.02
C ILE A 345 -1.68 -20.27 -7.92
N ARG A 346 -2.07 -19.28 -7.12
CA ARG A 346 -3.45 -18.80 -6.98
C ARG A 346 -3.57 -17.45 -7.69
N ILE A 347 -4.61 -17.30 -8.52
CA ILE A 347 -4.91 -16.03 -9.19
C ILE A 347 -6.25 -15.53 -8.68
N GLU A 348 -6.29 -14.30 -8.23
CA GLU A 348 -7.49 -13.57 -7.84
C GLU A 348 -7.68 -12.37 -8.77
N LEU A 349 -8.78 -12.40 -9.53
CA LEU A 349 -9.15 -11.34 -10.43
C LEU A 349 -10.28 -10.52 -9.80
N LEU A 350 -10.01 -9.25 -9.50
CA LEU A 350 -10.91 -8.36 -8.77
C LEU A 350 -11.73 -7.52 -9.76
N PRO A 351 -13.09 -7.64 -9.73
CA PRO A 351 -13.94 -6.72 -10.49
C PRO A 351 -13.81 -5.31 -9.93
N ASP A 352 -14.05 -4.30 -10.77
CA ASP A 352 -14.07 -2.89 -10.41
C ASP A 352 -12.78 -2.35 -9.76
N VAL A 353 -11.65 -3.00 -10.01
CA VAL A 353 -10.31 -2.63 -9.55
C VAL A 353 -9.41 -2.38 -10.77
N GLY A 354 -8.62 -1.31 -10.71
CA GLY A 354 -7.63 -0.93 -11.71
C GLY A 354 -6.25 -1.52 -11.45
N HIS A 355 -5.22 -0.71 -11.62
CA HIS A 355 -3.82 -1.11 -11.49
C HIS A 355 -3.30 -1.11 -10.04
N MET A 356 -4.06 -0.57 -9.08
CA MET A 356 -3.62 -0.35 -7.69
C MET A 356 -4.43 -1.19 -6.68
N PRO A 357 -4.45 -2.55 -6.75
CA PRO A 357 -5.26 -3.37 -5.86
C PRO A 357 -5.03 -3.08 -4.36
N GLN A 358 -3.78 -2.75 -3.97
CA GLN A 358 -3.41 -2.41 -2.59
C GLN A 358 -4.04 -1.12 -2.07
N MET A 359 -4.59 -0.29 -2.96
CA MET A 359 -5.26 0.97 -2.63
C MET A 359 -6.77 0.94 -2.96
N GLU A 360 -7.19 0.15 -3.97
CA GLU A 360 -8.58 0.08 -4.42
C GLU A 360 -9.36 -1.08 -3.78
N ALA A 361 -8.66 -2.13 -3.36
CA ALA A 361 -9.26 -3.33 -2.75
C ALA A 361 -8.46 -3.74 -1.50
N VAL A 362 -8.26 -2.77 -0.59
CA VAL A 362 -7.41 -2.89 0.60
C VAL A 362 -7.72 -4.14 1.40
N ASP A 363 -9.02 -4.40 1.69
CA ASP A 363 -9.43 -5.53 2.52
C ASP A 363 -9.06 -6.87 1.89
N LYS A 364 -9.19 -6.99 0.55
CA LYS A 364 -8.85 -8.22 -0.16
C LYS A 364 -7.35 -8.48 -0.16
N VAL A 365 -6.55 -7.45 -0.36
CA VAL A 365 -5.08 -7.56 -0.28
C VAL A 365 -4.68 -7.90 1.15
N ASN A 366 -5.24 -7.22 2.14
CA ASN A 366 -4.95 -7.42 3.55
C ASN A 366 -5.40 -8.80 4.06
N GLU A 367 -6.50 -9.35 3.55
CA GLU A 367 -6.92 -10.74 3.83
C GLU A 367 -5.85 -11.75 3.40
N VAL A 368 -5.24 -11.56 2.23
CA VAL A 368 -4.14 -12.40 1.75
C VAL A 368 -2.89 -12.22 2.60
N LEU A 369 -2.52 -10.98 2.94
CA LEU A 369 -1.33 -10.69 3.75
C LEU A 369 -1.43 -11.26 5.17
N LYS A 370 -2.62 -11.23 5.79
CA LYS A 370 -2.88 -11.87 7.10
C LYS A 370 -2.64 -13.38 7.10
N GLN A 371 -2.79 -14.05 5.96
CA GLN A 371 -2.57 -15.49 5.84
C GLN A 371 -1.09 -15.88 5.75
N LEU A 372 -0.18 -14.91 5.64
CA LEU A 372 1.27 -15.12 5.58
C LEU A 372 1.93 -15.21 6.98
N SER A 373 1.14 -15.05 8.04
CA SER A 373 1.58 -15.09 9.45
C SER A 373 1.85 -16.50 9.93
#